data_955db951423c38e9286ecc8e5c18aebd
#
_entry.id   955db951423c38e9286ecc8e5c18aebd
#
_cell.length_a   1.000
_cell.length_b   1.000
_cell.length_c   1.000
_cell.angle_alpha   90.00
_cell.angle_beta   90.00
_cell.angle_gamma   90.00
#
_symmetry.space_group_name_H-M   'P 1'
#
loop_
_entity.id
_entity.type
_entity.pdbx_description
1 polymer ?
#
loop_
_entity_poly.entity_id
_entity_poly.type
_entity_poly.pdbx_seq_one_letter_code
_entity_poly.pdbx_strand_id
1 'polypeptide(L)'
;MNKKKVANILAFGLSLALLGQLQPTFVTAASPVSTQQSAVKSVSTYGIMLGMTAAQVEQKLGKPARKDPSHTGVEWWIYNRDLNHYIQVGIQNGKAVTLFSNGANVNVGGVTIGSTTKALQDAWGAPKSTLSITSGLRIQENTLNHPTYIQNNQVFTFSIDQLGGNKVAGVRISTPEHFATIAMGLMYPIVYTELPAAPKLTDAQIKQVAVAYEKENFDLLNVARQRAKLPVLTWNEQVAVVARAHSNDMAQHNYFSHNSPTTGSPFDRLKKAGIRYSYAGENIAYGQLDGIEVHMGWMNSSGHRQNLLNQNYKQLGVGVVIKAGQPFYTQNFVTK
;
A
#
# COMPACT_ATOMS: atom_id res chain seq x y z
N MET A 1 6.33 -35.64 1.85
CA MET A 1 6.11 -34.87 0.59
C MET A 1 5.33 -33.61 0.93
N ASN A 2 6.01 -32.48 1.10
CA ASN A 2 5.36 -31.20 1.39
C ASN A 2 4.61 -30.71 0.14
N LYS A 3 3.28 -30.67 0.21
CA LYS A 3 2.44 -30.12 -0.86
C LYS A 3 2.62 -28.60 -0.90
N LYS A 4 3.18 -28.07 -1.98
CA LYS A 4 3.22 -26.63 -2.25
C LYS A 4 1.79 -26.13 -2.45
N LYS A 5 1.42 -25.08 -1.72
CA LYS A 5 0.13 -24.39 -1.91
C LYS A 5 0.34 -23.22 -2.88
N VAL A 6 -0.58 -23.09 -3.82
CA VAL A 6 -0.65 -21.96 -4.74
C VAL A 6 -1.89 -21.16 -4.36
N ALA A 7 -1.71 -19.91 -4.00
CA ALA A 7 -2.82 -19.00 -3.75
C ALA A 7 -2.87 -17.95 -4.87
N ASN A 8 -3.91 -17.98 -5.68
CA ASN A 8 -4.27 -16.92 -6.61
C ASN A 8 -5.29 -16.02 -5.93
N ILE A 9 -4.89 -14.83 -5.55
CA ILE A 9 -5.84 -13.81 -5.11
C ILE A 9 -6.30 -13.09 -6.38
N LEU A 10 -7.50 -13.43 -6.83
CA LEU A 10 -8.16 -12.74 -7.94
C LEU A 10 -8.59 -11.35 -7.46
N ALA A 11 -7.85 -10.33 -7.88
CA ALA A 11 -8.36 -8.97 -7.86
C ALA A 11 -9.35 -8.83 -9.01
N PHE A 12 -10.65 -8.64 -8.71
CA PHE A 12 -11.67 -8.34 -9.72
C PHE A 12 -11.42 -6.94 -10.31
N GLY A 13 -10.67 -6.90 -11.39
CA GLY A 13 -10.66 -5.80 -12.33
C GLY A 13 -10.98 -6.35 -13.70
N LEU A 14 -12.16 -6.06 -14.24
CA LEU A 14 -12.54 -6.40 -15.61
C LEU A 14 -11.59 -5.69 -16.58
N SER A 15 -10.68 -6.41 -17.20
CA SER A 15 -9.95 -5.95 -18.39
C SER A 15 -10.07 -7.02 -19.46
N LEU A 16 -10.73 -6.67 -20.56
CA LEU A 16 -10.84 -7.48 -21.76
C LEU A 16 -9.44 -7.69 -22.34
N ALA A 17 -8.99 -8.94 -22.43
CA ALA A 17 -7.74 -9.31 -23.09
C ALA A 17 -8.02 -9.82 -24.52
N LEU A 18 -7.42 -9.16 -25.51
CA LEU A 18 -7.30 -9.68 -26.87
C LEU A 18 -6.23 -10.78 -26.90
N LEU A 19 -6.61 -11.96 -27.36
CA LEU A 19 -5.72 -13.07 -27.64
C LEU A 19 -4.94 -12.84 -28.95
N GLY A 20 -3.62 -12.65 -28.83
CA GLY A 20 -2.69 -12.73 -29.96
C GLY A 20 -1.85 -13.99 -29.87
N GLN A 21 -1.85 -14.82 -30.91
CA GLN A 21 -1.08 -16.05 -31.01
C GLN A 21 0.42 -15.74 -31.19
N LEU A 22 1.30 -16.35 -30.39
CA LEU A 22 2.74 -16.30 -30.52
C LEU A 22 3.30 -17.63 -31.06
N GLN A 23 4.04 -17.55 -32.15
CA GLN A 23 4.83 -18.64 -32.72
C GLN A 23 6.20 -18.77 -32.01
N PRO A 24 6.78 -19.95 -31.84
CA PRO A 24 8.07 -20.10 -31.18
C PRO A 24 9.23 -19.79 -32.13
N THR A 25 10.09 -18.86 -31.76
CA THR A 25 11.39 -18.62 -32.38
C THR A 25 12.52 -19.25 -31.55
N PHE A 26 13.38 -20.02 -32.21
CA PHE A 26 14.57 -20.61 -31.61
C PHE A 26 15.64 -19.55 -31.38
N VAL A 27 16.18 -19.48 -30.14
CA VAL A 27 17.25 -18.57 -29.77
C VAL A 27 18.58 -19.31 -29.70
N THR A 28 19.56 -18.85 -30.47
CA THR A 28 20.97 -19.25 -30.44
C THR A 28 21.65 -18.79 -29.12
N ALA A 29 22.58 -19.62 -28.63
CA ALA A 29 23.30 -19.41 -27.38
C ALA A 29 24.05 -18.08 -27.34
N ALA A 30 23.81 -17.27 -26.30
CA ALA A 30 24.51 -16.04 -26.01
C ALA A 30 25.77 -16.31 -25.17
N SER A 31 26.84 -15.57 -25.47
CA SER A 31 28.10 -15.55 -24.76
C SER A 31 27.97 -15.15 -23.27
N PRO A 32 28.93 -15.54 -22.39
CA PRO A 32 28.81 -15.28 -20.97
C PRO A 32 28.85 -13.77 -20.69
N VAL A 33 27.78 -13.28 -20.08
CA VAL A 33 27.67 -11.91 -19.58
C VAL A 33 28.58 -11.78 -18.35
N SER A 34 29.54 -10.89 -18.43
CA SER A 34 30.39 -10.42 -17.31
C SER A 34 29.47 -9.94 -16.16
N THR A 35 29.53 -10.61 -15.02
CA THR A 35 28.90 -10.15 -13.78
C THR A 35 29.67 -8.93 -13.25
N GLN A 36 29.32 -7.76 -13.74
CA GLN A 36 29.66 -6.55 -13.01
C GLN A 36 28.91 -6.59 -11.67
N GLN A 37 29.66 -6.85 -10.62
CA GLN A 37 29.20 -6.72 -9.24
C GLN A 37 28.90 -5.23 -9.00
N SER A 38 27.63 -4.85 -9.13
CA SER A 38 27.18 -3.47 -8.90
C SER A 38 27.57 -3.06 -7.48
N ALA A 39 28.30 -1.96 -7.36
CA ALA A 39 28.67 -1.40 -6.07
C ALA A 39 27.44 -1.30 -5.16
N VAL A 40 27.57 -1.80 -3.92
CA VAL A 40 26.52 -1.79 -2.91
C VAL A 40 26.04 -0.35 -2.73
N LYS A 41 24.89 -0.01 -3.26
CA LYS A 41 24.29 1.31 -3.12
C LYS A 41 23.85 1.46 -1.67
N SER A 42 24.27 2.53 -1.00
CA SER A 42 23.75 2.89 0.31
C SER A 42 22.22 3.07 0.21
N VAL A 43 21.47 2.24 0.93
CA VAL A 43 20.02 2.25 0.86
C VAL A 43 19.47 2.71 2.19
N SER A 44 19.16 3.99 2.26
CA SER A 44 18.47 4.58 3.41
C SER A 44 17.38 5.52 2.93
N THR A 45 16.28 5.57 3.69
CA THR A 45 15.23 6.56 3.49
C THR A 45 15.29 7.54 4.65
N TYR A 46 15.66 8.79 4.37
CA TYR A 46 15.90 9.83 5.39
C TYR A 46 16.92 9.41 6.46
N GLY A 47 17.95 8.62 6.08
CA GLY A 47 18.95 8.09 6.99
C GLY A 47 18.47 6.92 7.86
N ILE A 48 17.25 6.41 7.64
CA ILE A 48 16.74 5.23 8.33
C ILE A 48 17.08 3.97 7.53
N MET A 49 17.56 2.96 8.26
CA MET A 49 17.88 1.64 7.73
C MET A 49 17.15 0.56 8.57
N LEU A 50 16.87 -0.58 7.95
CA LEU A 50 16.38 -1.74 8.70
C LEU A 50 17.41 -2.18 9.73
N GLY A 51 16.95 -2.70 10.86
CA GLY A 51 17.77 -3.12 12.00
C GLY A 51 18.11 -2.00 12.98
N MET A 52 17.90 -0.72 12.64
CA MET A 52 18.03 0.37 13.61
C MET A 52 17.12 0.15 14.80
N THR A 53 17.63 0.44 16.00
CA THR A 53 16.81 0.43 17.21
C THR A 53 15.79 1.59 17.18
N ALA A 54 14.68 1.44 17.89
CA ALA A 54 13.69 2.50 18.07
C ALA A 54 14.33 3.82 18.54
N ALA A 55 15.29 3.76 19.46
CA ALA A 55 16.03 4.95 19.93
C ALA A 55 16.84 5.61 18.81
N GLN A 56 17.50 4.84 17.95
CA GLN A 56 18.23 5.37 16.81
C GLN A 56 17.32 6.01 15.77
N VAL A 57 16.14 5.44 15.54
CA VAL A 57 15.11 6.03 14.68
C VAL A 57 14.64 7.36 15.24
N GLU A 58 14.31 7.41 16.54
CA GLU A 58 13.88 8.65 17.20
C GLU A 58 14.99 9.71 17.25
N GLN A 59 16.25 9.30 17.43
CA GLN A 59 17.39 10.22 17.35
C GLN A 59 17.51 10.90 15.97
N LYS A 60 17.17 10.17 14.88
CA LYS A 60 17.28 10.69 13.51
C LYS A 60 16.07 11.51 13.06
N LEU A 61 14.86 11.05 13.38
CA LEU A 61 13.61 11.64 12.88
C LEU A 61 12.84 12.45 13.95
N GLY A 62 13.30 12.42 15.19
CA GLY A 62 12.54 12.93 16.31
C GLY A 62 11.41 11.99 16.73
N LYS A 63 10.55 12.44 17.63
CA LYS A 63 9.36 11.68 18.05
C LYS A 63 8.37 11.55 16.91
N PRO A 64 7.82 10.35 16.66
CA PRO A 64 6.77 10.17 15.67
C PRO A 64 5.55 11.02 16.04
N ALA A 65 4.80 11.45 15.03
CA ALA A 65 3.55 12.16 15.25
C ALA A 65 2.46 11.23 15.81
N ARG A 66 2.54 9.95 15.45
CA ARG A 66 1.60 8.91 15.87
C ARG A 66 2.29 7.54 15.85
N LYS A 67 1.81 6.61 16.67
CA LYS A 67 2.19 5.20 16.66
C LYS A 67 0.95 4.37 16.38
N ASP A 68 0.96 3.65 15.28
CA ASP A 68 -0.19 2.92 14.76
C ASP A 68 0.05 1.40 14.85
N PRO A 69 -0.84 0.63 15.47
CA PRO A 69 -0.76 -0.82 15.45
C PRO A 69 -1.08 -1.37 14.06
N SER A 70 -0.50 -2.51 13.70
CA SER A 70 -0.80 -3.21 12.45
C SER A 70 -1.26 -4.65 12.71
N HIS A 71 -1.88 -5.25 11.69
CA HIS A 71 -2.27 -6.66 11.73
C HIS A 71 -1.07 -7.63 11.76
N THR A 72 0.13 -7.16 11.40
CA THR A 72 1.36 -7.97 11.39
C THR A 72 2.11 -7.95 12.71
N GLY A 73 1.62 -7.19 13.71
CA GLY A 73 2.30 -6.99 15.00
C GLY A 73 3.46 -5.99 14.95
N VAL A 74 3.60 -5.28 13.85
CA VAL A 74 4.49 -4.12 13.73
C VAL A 74 3.77 -2.90 14.28
N GLU A 75 4.44 -2.06 15.05
CA GLU A 75 4.01 -0.72 15.40
C GLU A 75 4.57 0.26 14.37
N TRP A 76 3.69 0.88 13.57
CA TRP A 76 4.07 1.90 12.63
C TRP A 76 4.31 3.24 13.32
N TRP A 77 5.52 3.75 13.25
CA TRP A 77 5.88 5.10 13.69
C TRP A 77 5.70 6.06 12.53
N ILE A 78 4.70 6.94 12.63
CA ILE A 78 4.26 7.81 11.55
C ILE A 78 4.92 9.18 11.68
N TYR A 79 5.58 9.62 10.61
CA TYR A 79 6.21 10.93 10.48
C TYR A 79 5.54 11.68 9.32
N ASN A 80 4.48 12.44 9.64
CA ASN A 80 3.60 13.13 8.69
C ASN A 80 3.51 14.65 8.92
N ARG A 81 4.39 15.24 9.76
CA ARG A 81 4.37 16.70 10.00
C ARG A 81 4.78 17.49 8.76
N ASP A 82 5.66 16.93 7.93
CA ASP A 82 5.97 17.41 6.59
C ASP A 82 5.68 16.30 5.59
N LEU A 83 4.66 16.52 4.76
CA LEU A 83 4.23 15.53 3.78
C LEU A 83 5.27 15.31 2.65
N ASN A 84 6.19 16.25 2.42
CA ASN A 84 7.31 16.03 1.50
C ASN A 84 8.34 15.04 2.05
N HIS A 85 8.38 14.87 3.37
CA HIS A 85 9.24 13.94 4.08
C HIS A 85 8.44 12.80 4.75
N TYR A 86 7.25 12.49 4.22
CA TYR A 86 6.42 11.46 4.79
C TYR A 86 7.14 10.10 4.82
N ILE A 87 7.21 9.51 6.00
CA ILE A 87 7.72 8.15 6.22
C ILE A 87 6.95 7.44 7.33
N GLN A 88 6.73 6.16 7.14
CA GLN A 88 6.31 5.20 8.17
C GLN A 88 7.46 4.25 8.46
N VAL A 89 7.80 4.07 9.74
CA VAL A 89 8.83 3.12 10.18
C VAL A 89 8.18 2.06 11.05
N GLY A 90 8.16 0.83 10.57
CA GLY A 90 7.58 -0.30 11.29
C GLY A 90 8.57 -0.88 12.30
N ILE A 91 8.24 -0.74 13.57
CA ILE A 91 9.04 -1.22 14.69
C ILE A 91 8.48 -2.55 15.19
N GLN A 92 9.33 -3.55 15.31
CA GLN A 92 9.00 -4.84 15.93
C GLN A 92 10.19 -5.28 16.77
N ASN A 93 9.95 -5.76 18.00
CA ASN A 93 10.98 -6.15 18.96
C ASN A 93 12.06 -5.05 19.14
N GLY A 94 11.62 -3.78 19.17
CA GLY A 94 12.50 -2.63 19.38
C GLY A 94 13.37 -2.25 18.19
N LYS A 95 13.17 -2.84 17.00
CA LYS A 95 13.96 -2.57 15.79
C LYS A 95 13.08 -2.27 14.58
N ALA A 96 13.59 -1.44 13.68
CA ALA A 96 12.96 -1.20 12.37
C ALA A 96 13.07 -2.47 11.51
N VAL A 97 11.94 -3.07 11.15
CA VAL A 97 11.85 -4.27 10.29
C VAL A 97 11.24 -3.97 8.94
N THR A 98 10.55 -2.85 8.83
CA THR A 98 10.00 -2.37 7.57
C THR A 98 9.93 -0.85 7.59
N LEU A 99 9.91 -0.24 6.43
CA LEU A 99 9.62 1.19 6.27
C LEU A 99 8.90 1.40 4.94
N PHE A 100 8.06 2.43 4.91
CA PHE A 100 7.42 2.89 3.69
C PHE A 100 7.54 4.40 3.59
N SER A 101 7.80 4.90 2.38
CA SER A 101 7.73 6.32 2.11
C SER A 101 7.22 6.59 0.70
N ASN A 102 6.40 7.62 0.60
CA ASN A 102 5.96 8.25 -0.65
C ASN A 102 6.20 9.76 -0.65
N GLY A 103 7.00 10.26 0.29
CA GLY A 103 7.42 11.67 0.36
C GLY A 103 8.30 12.07 -0.82
N ALA A 104 8.23 13.32 -1.25
CA ALA A 104 8.90 13.81 -2.45
C ALA A 104 10.43 13.67 -2.42
N ASN A 105 11.04 13.72 -1.23
CA ASN A 105 12.50 13.71 -1.06
C ASN A 105 13.10 12.31 -0.83
N VAL A 106 12.34 11.25 -1.10
CA VAL A 106 12.86 9.88 -1.04
C VAL A 106 13.87 9.65 -2.16
N ASN A 107 15.01 9.05 -1.80
CA ASN A 107 16.00 8.53 -2.75
C ASN A 107 16.47 7.16 -2.27
N VAL A 108 16.22 6.13 -3.06
CA VAL A 108 16.60 4.75 -2.78
C VAL A 108 17.41 4.20 -3.94
N GLY A 109 18.71 4.11 -3.75
CA GLY A 109 19.62 3.57 -4.78
C GLY A 109 19.60 4.35 -6.10
N GLY A 110 19.44 5.69 -6.05
CA GLY A 110 19.36 6.55 -7.22
C GLY A 110 17.96 6.73 -7.80
N VAL A 111 16.95 6.09 -7.19
CA VAL A 111 15.53 6.20 -7.59
C VAL A 111 14.79 7.11 -6.61
N THR A 112 14.06 8.08 -7.13
CA THR A 112 13.26 9.03 -6.35
C THR A 112 11.77 8.84 -6.64
N ILE A 113 10.90 9.40 -5.79
CA ILE A 113 9.48 9.50 -6.11
C ILE A 113 9.33 10.38 -7.36
N GLY A 114 8.58 9.88 -8.33
CA GLY A 114 8.43 10.50 -9.65
C GLY A 114 9.40 9.99 -10.72
N SER A 115 10.42 9.20 -10.37
CA SER A 115 11.26 8.50 -11.34
C SER A 115 10.41 7.61 -12.26
N THR A 116 10.75 7.56 -13.55
CA THR A 116 10.07 6.65 -14.49
C THR A 116 10.45 5.20 -14.22
N THR A 117 9.62 4.25 -14.65
CA THR A 117 9.96 2.82 -14.60
C THR A 117 11.24 2.50 -15.38
N LYS A 118 11.53 3.26 -16.46
CA LYS A 118 12.80 3.13 -17.16
C LYS A 118 13.98 3.52 -16.26
N ALA A 119 13.92 4.66 -15.60
CA ALA A 119 14.98 5.10 -14.67
C ALA A 119 15.16 4.11 -13.50
N LEU A 120 14.07 3.50 -13.01
CA LEU A 120 14.14 2.41 -12.04
C LEU A 120 14.89 1.21 -12.61
N GLN A 121 14.58 0.77 -13.83
CA GLN A 121 15.27 -0.33 -14.48
C GLN A 121 16.74 -0.02 -14.76
N ASP A 122 17.06 1.20 -15.19
CA ASP A 122 18.44 1.62 -15.43
C ASP A 122 19.26 1.58 -14.11
N ALA A 123 18.63 1.90 -12.98
CA ALA A 123 19.28 1.91 -11.66
C ALA A 123 19.35 0.54 -10.98
N TRP A 124 18.33 -0.30 -11.12
CA TRP A 124 18.16 -1.55 -10.37
C TRP A 124 18.16 -2.81 -11.24
N GLY A 125 18.17 -2.66 -12.55
CA GLY A 125 17.97 -3.74 -13.52
C GLY A 125 16.49 -4.03 -13.75
N ALA A 126 16.22 -4.89 -14.74
CA ALA A 126 14.86 -5.41 -14.94
C ALA A 126 14.45 -6.28 -13.74
N PRO A 127 13.20 -6.16 -13.24
CA PRO A 127 12.75 -7.05 -12.17
C PRO A 127 12.73 -8.49 -12.67
N LYS A 128 13.29 -9.41 -11.89
CA LYS A 128 13.22 -10.84 -12.21
C LYS A 128 11.77 -11.30 -12.10
N SER A 129 11.25 -11.97 -13.13
CA SER A 129 9.87 -12.46 -13.16
C SER A 129 9.51 -13.34 -11.95
N THR A 130 10.48 -14.13 -11.49
CA THR A 130 10.36 -14.93 -10.28
C THR A 130 11.40 -14.51 -9.26
N LEU A 131 11.00 -14.33 -8.01
CA LEU A 131 11.87 -13.84 -6.94
C LEU A 131 11.67 -14.65 -5.66
N SER A 132 12.71 -15.37 -5.20
CA SER A 132 12.68 -16.08 -3.92
C SER A 132 12.95 -15.09 -2.79
N ILE A 133 12.00 -14.94 -1.89
CA ILE A 133 12.07 -14.00 -0.74
C ILE A 133 12.68 -14.72 0.48
N THR A 134 12.13 -15.90 0.79
CA THR A 134 12.66 -16.81 1.80
C THR A 134 12.73 -18.21 1.21
N SER A 135 13.25 -19.20 1.95
CA SER A 135 13.21 -20.61 1.54
C SER A 135 11.79 -21.13 1.29
N GLY A 136 10.80 -20.54 1.96
CA GLY A 136 9.39 -20.95 1.89
C GLY A 136 8.49 -20.01 1.07
N LEU A 137 8.99 -18.88 0.55
CA LEU A 137 8.17 -17.90 -0.16
C LEU A 137 8.85 -17.41 -1.44
N ARG A 138 8.09 -17.42 -2.54
CA ARG A 138 8.51 -16.91 -3.83
C ARG A 138 7.40 -16.11 -4.51
N ILE A 139 7.75 -14.95 -5.07
CA ILE A 139 6.92 -14.21 -6.03
C ILE A 139 7.02 -14.91 -7.39
N GLN A 140 5.87 -15.12 -8.06
CA GLN A 140 5.82 -15.80 -9.39
C GLN A 140 5.79 -14.83 -10.56
N GLU A 141 5.13 -13.68 -10.39
CA GLU A 141 4.94 -12.69 -11.44
C GLU A 141 5.34 -11.31 -10.94
N ASN A 142 6.66 -11.13 -10.75
CA ASN A 142 7.22 -9.83 -10.41
C ASN A 142 7.21 -8.95 -11.66
N THR A 143 6.35 -7.95 -11.69
CA THR A 143 6.09 -7.10 -12.85
C THR A 143 6.53 -5.66 -12.61
N LEU A 144 6.47 -4.85 -13.67
CA LEU A 144 6.74 -3.41 -13.57
C LEU A 144 5.65 -2.62 -12.83
N ASN A 145 4.52 -3.24 -12.51
CA ASN A 145 3.45 -2.58 -11.75
C ASN A 145 3.77 -2.51 -10.25
N HIS A 146 4.46 -3.54 -9.73
CA HIS A 146 4.96 -3.60 -8.36
C HIS A 146 6.34 -4.25 -8.36
N PRO A 147 7.36 -3.62 -8.99
CA PRO A 147 8.66 -4.22 -9.12
C PRO A 147 9.31 -4.40 -7.76
N THR A 148 9.68 -5.65 -7.48
CA THR A 148 10.31 -6.06 -6.23
C THR A 148 11.73 -6.55 -6.48
N TYR A 149 12.65 -6.14 -5.62
CA TYR A 149 14.06 -6.49 -5.69
C TYR A 149 14.55 -6.97 -4.32
N ILE A 150 15.58 -7.82 -4.33
CA ILE A 150 16.32 -8.17 -3.11
C ILE A 150 17.74 -7.67 -3.24
N GLN A 151 18.20 -6.93 -2.26
CA GLN A 151 19.57 -6.48 -2.13
C GLN A 151 19.97 -6.48 -0.66
N ASN A 152 21.16 -7.00 -0.32
CA ASN A 152 21.69 -7.05 1.05
C ASN A 152 20.68 -7.64 2.07
N ASN A 153 20.01 -8.72 1.70
CA ASN A 153 18.96 -9.36 2.52
C ASN A 153 17.82 -8.42 2.90
N GLN A 154 17.49 -7.45 2.05
CA GLN A 154 16.35 -6.55 2.20
C GLN A 154 15.47 -6.65 0.95
N VAL A 155 14.17 -6.57 1.15
CA VAL A 155 13.17 -6.61 0.07
C VAL A 155 12.70 -5.18 -0.20
N PHE A 156 12.86 -4.73 -1.46
CA PHE A 156 12.47 -3.42 -1.94
C PHE A 156 11.29 -3.58 -2.89
N THR A 157 10.14 -3.02 -2.54
CA THR A 157 8.96 -2.98 -3.40
C THR A 157 8.67 -1.54 -3.77
N PHE A 158 8.71 -1.24 -5.07
CA PHE A 158 8.36 0.08 -5.59
C PHE A 158 6.91 0.07 -6.05
N SER A 159 6.10 0.96 -5.51
CA SER A 159 4.74 1.19 -5.99
C SER A 159 4.79 2.11 -7.21
N ILE A 160 4.11 1.72 -8.29
CA ILE A 160 4.09 2.48 -9.55
C ILE A 160 2.71 3.12 -9.72
N ASP A 161 2.71 4.43 -9.96
CA ASP A 161 1.54 5.19 -10.41
C ASP A 161 1.36 5.00 -11.93
N GLN A 162 0.61 3.95 -12.30
CA GLN A 162 0.40 3.57 -13.71
C GLN A 162 -0.39 4.65 -14.47
N LEU A 163 -1.40 5.22 -13.83
CA LEU A 163 -2.24 6.27 -14.42
C LEU A 163 -1.57 7.65 -14.39
N GLY A 164 -0.51 7.82 -13.58
CA GLY A 164 0.30 9.03 -13.48
C GLY A 164 1.56 9.00 -14.34
N GLY A 165 1.59 8.19 -15.40
CA GLY A 165 2.71 8.09 -16.35
C GLY A 165 3.76 7.06 -15.97
N ASN A 166 3.39 5.98 -15.34
CA ASN A 166 4.27 4.87 -14.94
C ASN A 166 5.49 5.36 -14.12
N LYS A 167 5.20 6.09 -13.06
CA LYS A 167 6.22 6.68 -12.19
C LYS A 167 6.22 6.03 -10.82
N VAL A 168 7.41 5.97 -10.20
CA VAL A 168 7.55 5.54 -8.81
C VAL A 168 6.73 6.47 -7.91
N ALA A 169 5.78 5.90 -7.18
CA ALA A 169 4.85 6.61 -6.30
C ALA A 169 5.12 6.37 -4.82
N GLY A 170 5.83 5.31 -4.50
CA GLY A 170 6.22 4.94 -3.13
C GLY A 170 7.26 3.83 -3.14
N VAL A 171 7.92 3.63 -2.02
CA VAL A 171 8.84 2.51 -1.81
C VAL A 171 8.61 1.91 -0.42
N ARG A 172 8.46 0.59 -0.38
CA ARG A 172 8.50 -0.20 0.86
C ARG A 172 9.80 -0.96 0.90
N ILE A 173 10.47 -0.92 2.05
CA ILE A 173 11.67 -1.71 2.31
C ILE A 173 11.37 -2.57 3.52
N SER A 174 11.62 -3.87 3.43
CA SER A 174 11.28 -4.82 4.51
C SER A 174 12.39 -5.84 4.68
N THR A 175 12.51 -6.40 5.89
CA THR A 175 13.22 -7.67 6.03
C THR A 175 12.44 -8.77 5.30
N PRO A 176 13.10 -9.85 4.82
CA PRO A 176 12.39 -10.96 4.16
C PRO A 176 11.31 -11.59 5.04
N GLU A 177 11.56 -11.69 6.36
CA GLU A 177 10.64 -12.25 7.34
C GLU A 177 9.39 -11.38 7.47
N HIS A 178 9.56 -10.05 7.58
CA HIS A 178 8.39 -9.15 7.63
C HIS A 178 7.66 -9.11 6.29
N PHE A 179 8.38 -9.11 5.17
CA PHE A 179 7.75 -9.20 3.85
C PHE A 179 6.85 -10.43 3.74
N ALA A 180 7.27 -11.58 4.28
CA ALA A 180 6.48 -12.80 4.28
C ALA A 180 5.15 -12.65 5.08
N THR A 181 5.08 -11.78 6.09
CA THR A 181 3.84 -11.54 6.86
C THR A 181 2.79 -10.77 6.07
N ILE A 182 3.20 -9.95 5.10
CA ILE A 182 2.31 -9.14 4.26
C ILE A 182 2.06 -9.77 2.89
N ALA A 183 2.78 -10.83 2.53
CA ALA A 183 2.78 -11.39 1.18
C ALA A 183 1.39 -11.78 0.66
N MET A 184 0.49 -12.25 1.53
CA MET A 184 -0.89 -12.63 1.17
C MET A 184 -1.76 -11.43 0.76
N GLY A 185 -1.40 -10.21 1.18
CA GLY A 185 -2.12 -8.99 0.82
C GLY A 185 -1.54 -8.24 -0.37
N LEU A 186 -0.45 -8.74 -0.92
CA LEU A 186 0.20 -8.12 -2.07
C LEU A 186 -0.52 -8.50 -3.37
N MET A 187 -0.52 -7.57 -4.32
CA MET A 187 -1.30 -7.71 -5.57
C MET A 187 -0.58 -8.52 -6.66
N TYR A 188 0.23 -9.52 -6.30
CA TYR A 188 0.87 -10.41 -7.26
C TYR A 188 0.86 -11.87 -6.78
N PRO A 189 0.89 -12.84 -7.71
CA PRO A 189 0.88 -14.26 -7.37
C PRO A 189 2.12 -14.67 -6.58
N ILE A 190 1.90 -15.39 -5.50
CA ILE A 190 2.96 -15.99 -4.68
C ILE A 190 2.83 -17.51 -4.64
N VAL A 191 3.97 -18.16 -4.48
CA VAL A 191 4.03 -19.60 -4.12
C VAL A 191 4.74 -19.70 -2.78
N TYR A 192 4.12 -20.42 -1.87
CA TYR A 192 4.68 -20.61 -0.54
C TYR A 192 4.50 -22.04 -0.04
N THR A 193 5.43 -22.49 0.79
CA THR A 193 5.31 -23.72 1.57
C THR A 193 4.83 -23.40 2.99
N GLU A 194 5.32 -22.28 3.53
CA GLU A 194 4.97 -21.81 4.87
C GLU A 194 5.06 -20.28 4.88
N LEU A 195 4.10 -19.64 5.53
CA LEU A 195 4.10 -18.21 5.82
C LEU A 195 4.10 -18.04 7.34
N PRO A 196 4.74 -16.96 7.84
CA PRO A 196 4.65 -16.65 9.27
C PRO A 196 3.19 -16.52 9.70
N ALA A 197 2.86 -17.11 10.84
CA ALA A 197 1.53 -16.95 11.40
C ALA A 197 1.28 -15.48 11.77
N ALA A 198 0.15 -14.93 11.32
CA ALA A 198 -0.26 -13.61 11.76
C ALA A 198 -0.51 -13.61 13.29
N PRO A 199 -0.19 -12.53 14.00
CA PRO A 199 -0.52 -12.41 15.41
C PRO A 199 -2.02 -12.58 15.64
N LYS A 200 -2.39 -13.31 16.69
CA LYS A 200 -3.78 -13.39 17.12
C LYS A 200 -4.14 -12.10 17.85
N LEU A 201 -4.91 -11.24 17.20
CA LEU A 201 -5.37 -9.98 17.78
C LEU A 201 -6.73 -10.19 18.47
N THR A 202 -6.90 -9.52 19.60
CA THR A 202 -8.22 -9.37 20.24
C THR A 202 -9.12 -8.43 19.43
N ASP A 203 -10.42 -8.47 19.64
CA ASP A 203 -11.36 -7.56 18.96
C ASP A 203 -11.04 -6.09 19.23
N ALA A 204 -10.55 -5.75 20.42
CA ALA A 204 -10.11 -4.39 20.74
C ALA A 204 -8.89 -3.98 19.92
N GLN A 205 -7.91 -4.86 19.75
CA GLN A 205 -6.73 -4.61 18.92
C GLN A 205 -7.11 -4.52 17.43
N ILE A 206 -8.02 -5.36 16.95
CA ILE A 206 -8.54 -5.28 15.58
C ILE A 206 -9.18 -3.91 15.31
N LYS A 207 -9.97 -3.39 16.26
CA LYS A 207 -10.55 -2.04 16.16
C LYS A 207 -9.47 -0.95 16.14
N GLN A 208 -8.42 -1.08 16.95
CA GLN A 208 -7.30 -0.13 16.92
C GLN A 208 -6.55 -0.15 15.59
N VAL A 209 -6.31 -1.34 15.02
CA VAL A 209 -5.72 -1.49 13.68
C VAL A 209 -6.61 -0.85 12.61
N ALA A 210 -7.93 -1.03 12.68
CA ALA A 210 -8.85 -0.40 11.74
C ALA A 210 -8.77 1.14 11.80
N VAL A 211 -8.73 1.73 13.00
CA VAL A 211 -8.54 3.19 13.19
C VAL A 211 -7.17 3.65 12.68
N ALA A 212 -6.11 2.84 12.86
CA ALA A 212 -4.80 3.13 12.31
C ALA A 212 -4.85 3.23 10.78
N TYR A 213 -5.50 2.27 10.11
CA TYR A 213 -5.66 2.27 8.65
C TYR A 213 -6.46 3.47 8.12
N GLU A 214 -7.47 3.94 8.88
CA GLU A 214 -8.20 5.17 8.54
C GLU A 214 -7.24 6.37 8.48
N LYS A 215 -6.40 6.53 9.49
CA LYS A 215 -5.46 7.65 9.60
C LYS A 215 -4.32 7.55 8.59
N GLU A 216 -3.78 6.36 8.37
CA GLU A 216 -2.77 6.11 7.33
C GLU A 216 -3.31 6.46 5.94
N ASN A 217 -4.54 6.04 5.62
CA ASN A 217 -5.20 6.39 4.37
C ASN A 217 -5.37 7.90 4.18
N PHE A 218 -5.74 8.61 5.24
CA PHE A 218 -5.86 10.06 5.21
C PHE A 218 -4.51 10.73 4.93
N ASP A 219 -3.45 10.28 5.61
CA ASP A 219 -2.10 10.81 5.43
C ASP A 219 -1.59 10.56 4.00
N LEU A 220 -1.68 9.32 3.52
CA LEU A 220 -1.22 8.92 2.17
C LEU A 220 -1.93 9.68 1.07
N LEU A 221 -3.24 9.88 1.20
CA LEU A 221 -4.00 10.70 0.26
C LEU A 221 -3.48 12.14 0.25
N ASN A 222 -3.25 12.73 1.39
CA ASN A 222 -2.78 14.12 1.46
C ASN A 222 -1.36 14.28 0.92
N VAL A 223 -0.48 13.29 1.06
CA VAL A 223 0.81 13.24 0.35
C VAL A 223 0.61 13.24 -1.16
N ALA A 224 -0.31 12.40 -1.67
CA ALA A 224 -0.59 12.33 -3.11
C ALA A 224 -1.18 13.65 -3.64
N ARG A 225 -2.10 14.29 -2.90
CA ARG A 225 -2.68 15.59 -3.25
C ARG A 225 -1.63 16.70 -3.25
N GLN A 226 -0.78 16.77 -2.23
CA GLN A 226 0.31 17.75 -2.20
C GLN A 226 1.25 17.57 -3.39
N ARG A 227 1.64 16.34 -3.74
CA ARG A 227 2.45 16.04 -4.92
C ARG A 227 1.75 16.46 -6.23
N ALA A 228 0.43 16.33 -6.29
CA ALA A 228 -0.40 16.80 -7.41
C ALA A 228 -0.66 18.32 -7.37
N LYS A 229 -0.07 19.08 -6.44
CA LYS A 229 -0.28 20.52 -6.22
C LYS A 229 -1.74 20.87 -5.93
N LEU A 230 -2.48 19.97 -5.31
CA LEU A 230 -3.85 20.15 -4.85
C LEU A 230 -3.88 20.50 -3.36
N PRO A 231 -4.85 21.29 -2.90
CA PRO A 231 -5.07 21.50 -1.48
C PRO A 231 -5.28 20.17 -0.74
N VAL A 232 -4.63 20.00 0.41
CA VAL A 232 -4.87 18.86 1.29
C VAL A 232 -6.29 18.90 1.84
N LEU A 233 -6.86 17.74 2.09
CA LEU A 233 -8.17 17.61 2.71
C LEU A 233 -8.04 17.67 4.23
N THR A 234 -9.08 18.19 4.90
CA THR A 234 -9.19 18.13 6.35
C THR A 234 -10.00 16.91 6.76
N TRP A 235 -9.62 16.32 7.89
CA TRP A 235 -10.39 15.22 8.48
C TRP A 235 -11.75 15.70 8.98
N ASN A 236 -12.82 14.95 8.67
CA ASN A 236 -14.15 15.19 9.18
C ASN A 236 -14.68 13.94 9.90
N GLU A 237 -14.76 14.01 11.24
CA GLU A 237 -15.18 12.87 12.05
C GLU A 237 -16.63 12.45 11.79
N GLN A 238 -17.55 13.39 11.55
CA GLN A 238 -18.95 13.05 11.23
C GLN A 238 -19.03 12.24 9.92
N VAL A 239 -18.23 12.61 8.94
CA VAL A 239 -18.11 11.88 7.65
C VAL A 239 -17.44 10.52 7.86
N ALA A 240 -16.43 10.43 8.74
CA ALA A 240 -15.78 9.17 9.08
C ALA A 240 -16.73 8.18 9.77
N VAL A 241 -17.64 8.67 10.63
CA VAL A 241 -18.69 7.84 11.24
C VAL A 241 -19.59 7.23 10.17
N VAL A 242 -19.99 7.99 9.14
CA VAL A 242 -20.80 7.49 8.02
C VAL A 242 -20.02 6.43 7.22
N ALA A 243 -18.74 6.68 6.96
CA ALA A 243 -17.86 5.76 6.26
C ALA A 243 -17.67 4.43 7.04
N ARG A 244 -17.43 4.50 8.36
CA ARG A 244 -17.33 3.28 9.21
C ARG A 244 -18.64 2.49 9.23
N ALA A 245 -19.78 3.19 9.30
CA ALA A 245 -21.07 2.55 9.27
C ALA A 245 -21.28 1.78 7.96
N HIS A 246 -20.87 2.32 6.81
CA HIS A 246 -20.97 1.62 5.53
C HIS A 246 -19.99 0.45 5.42
N SER A 247 -18.73 0.61 5.84
CA SER A 247 -17.78 -0.50 5.90
C SER A 247 -18.28 -1.63 6.80
N ASN A 248 -18.91 -1.29 7.94
CA ASN A 248 -19.52 -2.27 8.82
C ASN A 248 -20.74 -2.94 8.17
N ASP A 249 -21.57 -2.19 7.47
CA ASP A 249 -22.75 -2.72 6.78
C ASP A 249 -22.34 -3.74 5.70
N MET A 250 -21.37 -3.39 4.85
CA MET A 250 -20.78 -4.31 3.88
C MET A 250 -20.24 -5.58 4.54
N ALA A 251 -19.49 -5.40 5.64
CA ALA A 251 -18.91 -6.52 6.38
C ALA A 251 -19.97 -7.43 7.01
N GLN A 252 -21.01 -6.87 7.66
CA GLN A 252 -22.03 -7.66 8.36
C GLN A 252 -22.95 -8.42 7.40
N HIS A 253 -23.32 -7.80 6.27
CA HIS A 253 -24.25 -8.37 5.31
C HIS A 253 -23.59 -9.08 4.12
N ASN A 254 -22.23 -9.22 4.14
CA ASN A 254 -21.46 -9.94 3.13
C ASN A 254 -21.72 -9.46 1.68
N TYR A 255 -21.70 -8.14 1.47
CA TYR A 255 -21.78 -7.55 0.14
C TYR A 255 -20.66 -6.51 -0.06
N PHE A 256 -20.43 -6.12 -1.32
CA PHE A 256 -19.50 -5.07 -1.69
C PHE A 256 -20.14 -4.18 -2.77
N SER A 257 -20.64 -3.02 -2.37
CA SER A 257 -21.33 -2.07 -3.26
C SER A 257 -21.41 -0.69 -2.61
N HIS A 258 -21.41 0.37 -3.43
CA HIS A 258 -21.71 1.73 -3.00
C HIS A 258 -23.18 1.86 -2.48
N ASN A 259 -24.11 1.11 -3.09
CA ASN A 259 -25.51 1.10 -2.67
C ASN A 259 -25.74 -0.02 -1.66
N SER A 260 -26.08 0.37 -0.45
CA SER A 260 -26.46 -0.55 0.61
C SER A 260 -27.94 -0.98 0.43
N PRO A 261 -28.25 -2.27 0.61
CA PRO A 261 -29.64 -2.72 0.61
C PRO A 261 -30.43 -2.20 1.83
N THR A 262 -29.75 -1.75 2.89
CA THR A 262 -30.38 -1.31 4.14
C THR A 262 -30.31 0.20 4.35
N THR A 263 -29.27 0.88 3.85
CA THR A 263 -29.02 2.30 4.14
C THR A 263 -28.98 3.19 2.89
N GLY A 264 -29.16 2.62 1.70
CA GLY A 264 -29.24 3.34 0.42
C GLY A 264 -27.88 3.74 -0.15
N SER A 265 -27.87 4.78 -0.96
CA SER A 265 -26.69 5.33 -1.63
C SER A 265 -25.76 6.06 -0.65
N PRO A 266 -24.51 6.38 -1.02
CA PRO A 266 -23.63 7.24 -0.23
C PRO A 266 -24.28 8.58 0.14
N PHE A 267 -25.05 9.14 -0.78
CA PHE A 267 -25.74 10.41 -0.60
C PHE A 267 -26.90 10.32 0.40
N ASP A 268 -27.63 9.20 0.41
CA ASP A 268 -28.67 8.93 1.40
C ASP A 268 -28.08 8.82 2.81
N ARG A 269 -26.93 8.12 2.93
CA ARG A 269 -26.23 7.97 4.21
C ARG A 269 -25.74 9.32 4.76
N LEU A 270 -25.12 10.16 3.92
CA LEU A 270 -24.68 11.50 4.31
C LEU A 270 -25.87 12.38 4.71
N LYS A 271 -26.95 12.37 3.93
CA LYS A 271 -28.19 13.12 4.24
C LYS A 271 -28.82 12.66 5.55
N LYS A 272 -28.92 11.34 5.79
CA LYS A 272 -29.45 10.78 7.04
C LYS A 272 -28.62 11.19 8.25
N ALA A 273 -27.30 11.34 8.08
CA ALA A 273 -26.37 11.83 9.12
C ALA A 273 -26.41 13.38 9.31
N GLY A 274 -27.30 14.10 8.61
CA GLY A 274 -27.42 15.54 8.68
C GLY A 274 -26.24 16.31 8.04
N ILE A 275 -25.43 15.63 7.23
CA ILE A 275 -24.27 16.25 6.57
C ILE A 275 -24.74 16.93 5.29
N ARG A 276 -24.67 18.27 5.29
CA ARG A 276 -24.91 19.10 4.09
C ARG A 276 -23.63 19.20 3.28
N TYR A 277 -23.75 19.14 1.96
CA TYR A 277 -22.61 19.25 1.05
C TYR A 277 -23.02 19.89 -0.30
N SER A 278 -22.07 20.56 -0.93
CA SER A 278 -22.14 21.00 -2.34
C SER A 278 -21.55 19.96 -3.28
N TYR A 279 -20.50 19.24 -2.82
CA TYR A 279 -19.87 18.11 -3.54
C TYR A 279 -19.72 16.94 -2.57
N ALA A 280 -19.98 15.73 -3.07
CA ALA A 280 -19.74 14.50 -2.33
C ALA A 280 -19.30 13.38 -3.29
N GLY A 281 -18.53 12.43 -2.77
CA GLY A 281 -18.08 11.23 -3.47
C GLY A 281 -17.69 10.15 -2.51
N GLU A 282 -17.55 8.92 -3.04
CA GLU A 282 -17.19 7.77 -2.23
C GLU A 282 -16.22 6.88 -2.99
N ASN A 283 -15.22 6.36 -2.29
CA ASN A 283 -14.41 5.22 -2.70
C ASN A 283 -14.65 4.07 -1.71
N ILE A 284 -14.72 2.85 -2.21
CA ILE A 284 -14.76 1.64 -1.38
C ILE A 284 -13.66 0.67 -1.83
N ALA A 285 -13.16 -0.15 -0.89
CA ALA A 285 -12.22 -1.23 -1.17
C ALA A 285 -12.42 -2.38 -0.19
N TYR A 286 -11.93 -3.56 -0.57
CA TYR A 286 -12.07 -4.78 0.20
C TYR A 286 -10.83 -5.67 0.02
N GLY A 287 -10.33 -6.21 1.12
CA GLY A 287 -9.33 -7.28 1.12
C GLY A 287 -7.86 -6.84 1.12
N GLN A 288 -7.55 -5.55 0.83
CA GLN A 288 -6.18 -5.04 0.97
C GLN A 288 -5.79 -5.02 2.45
N LEU A 289 -4.64 -5.62 2.79
CA LEU A 289 -4.29 -5.88 4.19
C LEU A 289 -3.73 -4.67 4.96
N ASP A 290 -3.40 -3.55 4.29
CA ASP A 290 -2.97 -2.32 4.98
C ASP A 290 -3.36 -1.04 4.22
N GLY A 291 -3.17 0.10 4.88
CA GLY A 291 -3.48 1.42 4.34
C GLY A 291 -2.66 1.78 3.09
N ILE A 292 -1.45 1.25 2.96
CA ILE A 292 -0.55 1.51 1.84
C ILE A 292 -1.09 0.83 0.57
N GLU A 293 -1.40 -0.47 0.67
CA GLU A 293 -1.87 -1.26 -0.49
C GLU A 293 -3.23 -0.74 -1.00
N VAL A 294 -4.17 -0.41 -0.12
CA VAL A 294 -5.46 0.12 -0.54
C VAL A 294 -5.32 1.50 -1.19
N HIS A 295 -4.45 2.38 -0.66
CA HIS A 295 -4.19 3.69 -1.25
C HIS A 295 -3.60 3.56 -2.66
N MET A 296 -2.60 2.69 -2.85
CA MET A 296 -1.99 2.46 -4.16
C MET A 296 -2.98 1.83 -5.15
N GLY A 297 -3.84 0.91 -4.70
CA GLY A 297 -4.90 0.34 -5.49
C GLY A 297 -5.88 1.41 -5.99
N TRP A 298 -6.33 2.31 -5.11
CA TRP A 298 -7.21 3.41 -5.49
C TRP A 298 -6.52 4.41 -6.46
N MET A 299 -5.25 4.72 -6.25
CA MET A 299 -4.49 5.59 -7.17
C MET A 299 -4.35 5.00 -8.57
N ASN A 300 -4.33 3.68 -8.71
CA ASN A 300 -4.23 2.97 -9.98
C ASN A 300 -5.60 2.55 -10.56
N SER A 301 -6.70 3.01 -9.98
CA SER A 301 -8.06 2.83 -10.50
C SER A 301 -8.63 4.18 -10.93
N SER A 302 -9.02 4.33 -12.20
CA SER A 302 -9.39 5.62 -12.79
C SER A 302 -10.53 6.31 -12.06
N GLY A 303 -11.59 5.57 -11.69
CA GLY A 303 -12.74 6.12 -10.96
C GLY A 303 -12.38 6.54 -9.53
N HIS A 304 -11.63 5.70 -8.80
CA HIS A 304 -11.19 6.03 -7.45
C HIS A 304 -10.21 7.21 -7.44
N ARG A 305 -9.25 7.24 -8.39
CA ARG A 305 -8.29 8.33 -8.56
C ARG A 305 -8.98 9.68 -8.81
N GLN A 306 -10.06 9.71 -9.60
CA GLN A 306 -10.84 10.92 -9.83
C GLN A 306 -11.34 11.51 -8.50
N ASN A 307 -11.80 10.70 -7.56
CA ASN A 307 -12.20 11.15 -6.24
C ASN A 307 -11.00 11.62 -5.41
N LEU A 308 -9.90 10.84 -5.38
CA LEU A 308 -8.71 11.18 -4.58
C LEU A 308 -8.12 12.54 -4.98
N LEU A 309 -8.10 12.84 -6.28
CA LEU A 309 -7.49 14.04 -6.84
C LEU A 309 -8.49 15.13 -7.26
N ASN A 310 -9.77 15.01 -6.87
CA ASN A 310 -10.78 16.02 -7.17
C ASN A 310 -10.51 17.31 -6.38
N GLN A 311 -10.32 18.41 -7.09
CA GLN A 311 -10.04 19.73 -6.50
C GLN A 311 -11.21 20.33 -5.71
N ASN A 312 -12.43 19.87 -6.00
CA ASN A 312 -13.64 20.38 -5.36
C ASN A 312 -13.84 19.85 -3.95
N TYR A 313 -13.23 18.73 -3.58
CA TYR A 313 -13.33 18.20 -2.22
C TYR A 313 -12.45 18.97 -1.24
N LYS A 314 -12.95 19.17 -0.02
CA LYS A 314 -12.27 19.89 1.07
C LYS A 314 -12.08 19.00 2.31
N GLN A 315 -12.94 18.03 2.51
CA GLN A 315 -12.97 17.19 3.71
C GLN A 315 -13.07 15.72 3.32
N LEU A 316 -12.49 14.87 4.17
CA LEU A 316 -12.50 13.43 4.05
C LEU A 316 -12.84 12.78 5.40
N GLY A 317 -13.70 11.77 5.36
CA GLY A 317 -13.86 10.77 6.42
C GLY A 317 -13.51 9.40 5.87
N VAL A 318 -12.64 8.68 6.55
CA VAL A 318 -12.32 7.29 6.23
C VAL A 318 -12.91 6.39 7.30
N GLY A 319 -13.49 5.28 6.89
CA GLY A 319 -14.01 4.24 7.79
C GLY A 319 -13.48 2.88 7.41
N VAL A 320 -12.91 2.17 8.38
CA VAL A 320 -12.38 0.80 8.18
C VAL A 320 -13.01 -0.14 9.19
N VAL A 321 -13.42 -1.31 8.70
CA VAL A 321 -13.88 -2.43 9.53
C VAL A 321 -13.15 -3.69 9.08
N ILE A 322 -12.58 -4.42 10.03
CA ILE A 322 -11.91 -5.70 9.76
C ILE A 322 -12.80 -6.82 10.29
N LYS A 323 -13.26 -7.71 9.40
CA LYS A 323 -14.06 -8.89 9.74
C LYS A 323 -13.36 -10.15 9.23
N ALA A 324 -13.15 -11.12 10.12
CA ALA A 324 -12.45 -12.36 9.80
C ALA A 324 -11.10 -12.15 9.08
N GLY A 325 -10.34 -11.13 9.51
CA GLY A 325 -9.05 -10.76 8.92
C GLY A 325 -9.13 -10.00 7.60
N GLN A 326 -10.34 -9.70 7.10
CA GLN A 326 -10.56 -8.99 5.84
C GLN A 326 -11.00 -7.56 6.10
N PRO A 327 -10.21 -6.54 5.68
CA PRO A 327 -10.60 -5.14 5.82
C PRO A 327 -11.61 -4.72 4.75
N PHE A 328 -12.61 -3.95 5.18
CA PHE A 328 -13.54 -3.18 4.35
C PHE A 328 -13.22 -1.70 4.55
N TYR A 329 -13.03 -0.99 3.47
CA TYR A 329 -12.66 0.43 3.48
C TYR A 329 -13.72 1.27 2.79
N THR A 330 -14.03 2.41 3.38
CA THR A 330 -14.86 3.46 2.77
C THR A 330 -14.19 4.81 2.97
N GLN A 331 -14.05 5.59 1.90
CA GLN A 331 -13.70 7.00 1.92
C GLN A 331 -14.92 7.80 1.48
N ASN A 332 -15.39 8.73 2.30
CA ASN A 332 -16.41 9.70 1.92
C ASN A 332 -15.77 11.09 1.84
N PHE A 333 -15.89 11.69 0.67
CA PHE A 333 -15.39 13.04 0.36
C PHE A 333 -16.56 14.03 0.40
N VAL A 334 -16.35 15.19 0.99
CA VAL A 334 -17.38 16.25 1.00
C VAL A 334 -16.77 17.64 0.88
N THR A 335 -17.60 18.57 0.40
CA THR A 335 -17.41 20.01 0.50
C THR A 335 -18.73 20.62 0.98
N LYS A 336 -18.71 21.41 2.02
CA LYS A 336 -19.86 22.16 2.50
C LYS A 336 -20.16 23.37 1.62
#